data_f6572af0d8a0aec63652c9a2acdaf714
#
_entry.id   f6572af0d8a0aec63652c9a2acdaf714
#
_cell.length_a   1.000
_cell.length_b   1.000
_cell.length_c   1.000
_cell.angle_alpha   90.00
_cell.angle_beta   90.00
_cell.angle_gamma   90.00
#
_symmetry.space_group_name_H-M   'P 1'
#
loop_
_entity.id
_entity.type
_entity.pdbx_description
1 polymer ?
#
loop_
_entity_poly.entity_id
_entity_poly.type
_entity_poly.pdbx_seq_one_letter_code
_entity_poly.pdbx_strand_id
1 'polypeptide(L)'
;MKVIKFGGTSVGSANSILSVKRIVEAVEEPVIVVVSALGGITDKLINTSKMAAAGDAAYENEFREIVYRHVEMIKEVIPAGEGQVELQRQIGELLNELKDIFQGIYLIKDLSQKTSDTIVSYGERLSSIIVAELTGAEWFDSRKFIKTEKKHSKYVLDTELTNELIRETFSTLPKRALVPGFISTDKVTGDVTNLGRGGSDYTASVIAAALDADQLEIWTDVDGFMTADPRVISTAYTINELSYVE
;
A
#
# COMPACT_ATOMS: atom_id res chain seq x y z
N MET A 1 -10.97 5.58 -18.27
CA MET A 1 -9.93 5.68 -17.22
C MET A 1 -9.49 4.29 -16.77
N LYS A 2 -8.26 4.15 -16.28
CA LYS A 2 -7.74 2.87 -15.75
C LYS A 2 -7.49 2.92 -14.24
N VAL A 3 -7.57 1.75 -13.62
CA VAL A 3 -7.00 1.51 -12.29
C VAL A 3 -5.86 0.51 -12.45
N ILE A 4 -4.69 0.81 -11.89
CA ILE A 4 -3.51 -0.05 -11.98
C ILE A 4 -3.01 -0.35 -10.57
N LYS A 5 -2.80 -1.63 -10.24
CA LYS A 5 -2.25 -2.02 -8.94
C LYS A 5 -0.87 -2.63 -9.09
N PHE A 6 0.04 -2.19 -8.24
CA PHE A 6 1.39 -2.76 -8.11
C PHE A 6 1.58 -3.41 -6.74
N GLY A 7 2.00 -4.68 -6.74
CA GLY A 7 2.29 -5.44 -5.53
C GLY A 7 3.61 -5.04 -4.86
N GLY A 8 3.87 -5.58 -3.67
CA GLY A 8 5.10 -5.32 -2.91
C GLY A 8 6.38 -5.70 -3.65
N THR A 9 6.36 -6.72 -4.49
CA THR A 9 7.50 -7.09 -5.36
C THR A 9 7.77 -6.04 -6.42
N SER A 10 6.70 -5.45 -6.99
CA SER A 10 6.81 -4.37 -7.99
C SER A 10 7.36 -3.07 -7.42
N VAL A 11 7.24 -2.85 -6.11
CA VAL A 11 7.82 -1.70 -5.39
C VAL A 11 8.94 -2.11 -4.44
N GLY A 12 9.47 -3.33 -4.60
CA GLY A 12 10.46 -3.94 -3.70
C GLY A 12 11.90 -3.50 -3.92
N SER A 13 12.26 -2.88 -5.03
CA SER A 13 13.61 -2.40 -5.35
C SER A 13 13.55 -1.14 -6.20
N ALA A 14 14.66 -0.39 -6.25
CA ALA A 14 14.76 0.80 -7.09
C ALA A 14 14.48 0.49 -8.57
N ASN A 15 15.03 -0.60 -9.09
CA ASN A 15 14.79 -1.02 -10.48
C ASN A 15 13.31 -1.33 -10.75
N SER A 16 12.64 -2.02 -9.81
CA SER A 16 11.21 -2.33 -9.92
C SER A 16 10.37 -1.06 -9.90
N ILE A 17 10.63 -0.16 -8.96
CA ILE A 17 9.90 1.13 -8.82
C ILE A 17 10.12 2.03 -10.05
N LEU A 18 11.33 2.06 -10.63
CA LEU A 18 11.58 2.77 -11.89
C LEU A 18 10.83 2.13 -13.08
N SER A 19 10.57 0.83 -13.04
CA SER A 19 9.68 0.18 -14.01
C SER A 19 8.23 0.57 -13.80
N VAL A 20 7.76 0.66 -12.54
CA VAL A 20 6.44 1.22 -12.21
C VAL A 20 6.30 2.63 -12.77
N LYS A 21 7.29 3.50 -12.59
CA LYS A 21 7.29 4.86 -13.18
C LYS A 21 7.06 4.81 -14.68
N ARG A 22 7.85 4.01 -15.42
CA ARG A 22 7.73 3.91 -16.88
C ARG A 22 6.34 3.44 -17.32
N ILE A 23 5.75 2.46 -16.61
CA ILE A 23 4.42 1.95 -16.90
C ILE A 23 3.37 3.05 -16.68
N VAL A 24 3.41 3.73 -15.55
CA VAL A 24 2.46 4.80 -15.20
C VAL A 24 2.59 6.00 -16.13
N GLU A 25 3.81 6.37 -16.52
CA GLU A 25 4.07 7.48 -17.44
C GLU A 25 3.61 7.20 -18.87
N ALA A 26 3.59 5.93 -19.28
CA ALA A 26 3.10 5.51 -20.60
C ALA A 26 1.57 5.53 -20.73
N VAL A 27 0.83 5.66 -19.62
CA VAL A 27 -0.63 5.74 -19.66
C VAL A 27 -1.04 7.16 -20.06
N GLU A 28 -1.74 7.28 -21.19
CA GLU A 28 -2.19 8.58 -21.72
C GLU A 28 -3.48 9.07 -21.07
N GLU A 29 -4.37 8.16 -20.74
CA GLU A 29 -5.65 8.42 -20.08
C GLU A 29 -5.50 8.68 -18.56
N PRO A 30 -6.51 9.26 -17.90
CA PRO A 30 -6.51 9.37 -16.45
C PRO A 30 -6.37 7.99 -15.77
N VAL A 31 -5.48 7.90 -14.77
CA VAL A 31 -5.16 6.65 -14.11
C VAL A 31 -5.11 6.81 -12.58
N ILE A 32 -5.69 5.84 -11.88
CA ILE A 32 -5.51 5.66 -10.43
C ILE A 32 -4.56 4.50 -10.22
N VAL A 33 -3.47 4.76 -9.52
CA VAL A 33 -2.44 3.77 -9.19
C VAL A 33 -2.56 3.37 -7.74
N VAL A 34 -2.72 2.08 -7.46
CA VAL A 34 -2.76 1.52 -6.10
C VAL A 34 -1.46 0.77 -5.84
N VAL A 35 -0.80 1.08 -4.73
CA VAL A 35 0.46 0.42 -4.36
C VAL A 35 0.39 -0.24 -3.00
N SER A 36 1.11 -1.34 -2.84
CA SER A 36 1.36 -1.99 -1.55
C SER A 36 2.58 -1.38 -0.85
N ALA A 37 2.86 -1.80 0.38
CA ALA A 37 4.13 -1.52 1.06
C ALA A 37 5.33 -2.00 0.23
N LEU A 38 6.50 -1.41 0.45
CA LEU A 38 7.76 -1.93 -0.11
C LEU A 38 7.96 -3.39 0.28
N GLY A 39 8.44 -4.21 -0.65
CA GLY A 39 8.59 -5.65 -0.43
C GLY A 39 9.27 -6.02 0.88
N GLY A 40 8.61 -6.86 1.69
CA GLY A 40 9.06 -7.32 3.00
C GLY A 40 8.81 -6.35 4.18
N ILE A 41 8.39 -5.11 3.92
CA ILE A 41 8.19 -4.12 5.00
C ILE A 41 7.01 -4.48 5.91
N THR A 42 5.92 -5.00 5.38
CA THR A 42 4.75 -5.41 6.19
C THR A 42 5.15 -6.45 7.25
N ASP A 43 5.88 -7.49 6.84
CA ASP A 43 6.37 -8.53 7.77
C ASP A 43 7.35 -7.94 8.80
N LYS A 44 8.23 -7.04 8.35
CA LYS A 44 9.19 -6.37 9.23
C LYS A 44 8.48 -5.50 10.28
N LEU A 45 7.46 -4.74 9.90
CA LEU A 45 6.62 -3.97 10.81
C LEU A 45 5.93 -4.86 11.88
N ILE A 46 5.35 -5.98 11.43
CA ILE A 46 4.70 -6.96 12.32
C ILE A 46 5.72 -7.57 13.29
N ASN A 47 6.88 -7.99 12.81
CA ASN A 47 7.91 -8.59 13.66
C ASN A 47 8.47 -7.59 14.66
N THR A 48 8.79 -6.37 14.24
CA THR A 48 9.26 -5.29 15.11
C THR A 48 8.25 -4.97 16.22
N SER A 49 6.95 -4.93 15.89
CA SER A 49 5.89 -4.68 16.89
C SER A 49 5.79 -5.80 17.94
N LYS A 50 5.95 -7.06 17.52
CA LYS A 50 5.97 -8.20 18.44
C LYS A 50 7.18 -8.18 19.37
N MET A 51 8.37 -7.83 18.84
CA MET A 51 9.58 -7.67 19.64
C MET A 51 9.41 -6.56 20.67
N ALA A 52 8.91 -5.40 20.28
CA ALA A 52 8.62 -4.31 21.20
C ALA A 52 7.64 -4.73 22.30
N ALA A 53 6.53 -5.41 21.95
CA ALA A 53 5.55 -5.91 22.92
C ALA A 53 6.13 -6.98 23.87
N ALA A 54 7.10 -7.76 23.41
CA ALA A 54 7.84 -8.70 24.26
C ALA A 54 8.85 -8.02 25.19
N GLY A 55 9.06 -6.71 25.07
CA GLY A 55 10.08 -5.97 25.83
C GLY A 55 11.52 -6.26 25.34
N ASP A 56 11.67 -6.72 24.11
CA ASP A 56 12.97 -6.95 23.48
C ASP A 56 13.51 -5.64 22.89
N ALA A 57 14.57 -5.09 23.47
CA ALA A 57 15.19 -3.85 23.03
C ALA A 57 15.78 -3.92 21.60
N ALA A 58 15.98 -5.13 21.06
CA ALA A 58 16.46 -5.30 19.68
C ALA A 58 15.46 -4.79 18.64
N TYR A 59 14.19 -4.52 19.01
CA TYR A 59 13.21 -3.87 18.12
C TYR A 59 13.73 -2.56 17.52
N GLU A 60 14.60 -1.84 18.24
CA GLU A 60 15.19 -0.59 17.73
C GLU A 60 16.11 -0.81 16.53
N ASN A 61 16.80 -1.96 16.47
CA ASN A 61 17.63 -2.33 15.31
C ASN A 61 16.74 -2.62 14.10
N GLU A 62 15.67 -3.39 14.31
CA GLU A 62 14.71 -3.70 13.25
C GLU A 62 14.01 -2.43 12.74
N PHE A 63 13.68 -1.50 13.63
CA PHE A 63 13.14 -0.22 13.23
C PHE A 63 14.15 0.60 12.40
N ARG A 64 15.43 0.62 12.78
CA ARG A 64 16.48 1.30 11.98
C ARG A 64 16.58 0.72 10.56
N GLU A 65 16.39 -0.58 10.39
CA GLU A 65 16.35 -1.21 9.07
C GLU A 65 15.13 -0.74 8.24
N ILE A 66 13.97 -0.54 8.88
CA ILE A 66 12.80 0.04 8.22
C ILE A 66 13.10 1.47 7.73
N VAL A 67 13.70 2.29 8.60
CA VAL A 67 14.12 3.66 8.26
C VAL A 67 15.11 3.65 7.10
N TYR A 68 16.18 2.86 7.22
CA TYR A 68 17.23 2.74 6.21
C TYR A 68 16.65 2.36 4.84
N ARG A 69 15.76 1.37 4.81
CA ARG A 69 15.13 0.88 3.60
C ARG A 69 14.37 1.97 2.83
N HIS A 70 13.62 2.84 3.53
CA HIS A 70 12.88 3.93 2.90
C HIS A 70 13.78 5.09 2.49
N VAL A 71 14.75 5.45 3.32
CA VAL A 71 15.69 6.53 3.02
C VAL A 71 16.57 6.19 1.81
N GLU A 72 17.09 4.97 1.74
CA GLU A 72 17.89 4.54 0.58
C GLU A 72 17.04 4.46 -0.69
N MET A 73 15.81 3.94 -0.58
CA MET A 73 14.89 3.94 -1.72
C MET A 73 14.69 5.35 -2.29
N ILE A 74 14.46 6.35 -1.43
CA ILE A 74 14.31 7.75 -1.88
C ILE A 74 15.57 8.23 -2.60
N LYS A 75 16.75 7.99 -2.04
CA LYS A 75 18.02 8.42 -2.64
C LYS A 75 18.28 7.78 -4.00
N GLU A 76 17.88 6.52 -4.17
CA GLU A 76 18.09 5.78 -5.41
C GLU A 76 17.13 6.19 -6.53
N VAL A 77 15.88 6.55 -6.19
CA VAL A 77 14.84 6.74 -7.22
C VAL A 77 14.45 8.20 -7.45
N ILE A 78 14.69 9.09 -6.49
CA ILE A 78 14.37 10.52 -6.61
C ILE A 78 15.66 11.31 -6.87
N PRO A 79 15.73 12.13 -7.93
CA PRO A 79 16.90 12.96 -8.19
C PRO A 79 17.23 13.89 -7.01
N ALA A 80 18.53 14.06 -6.75
CA ALA A 80 19.00 14.98 -5.71
C ALA A 80 18.52 16.40 -5.98
N GLY A 81 17.95 17.06 -4.97
CA GLY A 81 17.39 18.41 -5.07
C GLY A 81 16.38 18.71 -3.97
N GLU A 82 15.70 19.85 -4.09
CA GLU A 82 14.71 20.30 -3.09
C GLU A 82 13.57 19.29 -2.91
N GLY A 83 13.07 18.69 -3.99
CA GLY A 83 12.02 17.68 -3.93
C GLY A 83 12.44 16.43 -3.14
N GLN A 84 13.67 15.94 -3.31
CA GLN A 84 14.19 14.82 -2.52
C GLN A 84 14.29 15.18 -1.03
N VAL A 85 14.75 16.40 -0.71
CA VAL A 85 14.86 16.87 0.68
C VAL A 85 13.48 16.98 1.33
N GLU A 86 12.51 17.55 0.63
CA GLU A 86 11.14 17.69 1.14
C GLU A 86 10.47 16.31 1.34
N LEU A 87 10.66 15.40 0.38
CA LEU A 87 10.16 14.03 0.53
C LEU A 87 10.81 13.32 1.74
N GLN A 88 12.13 13.47 1.92
CA GLN A 88 12.81 12.90 3.09
C GLN A 88 12.28 13.47 4.39
N ARG A 89 11.95 14.78 4.45
CA ARG A 89 11.34 15.40 5.61
C ARG A 89 9.97 14.79 5.90
N GLN A 90 9.11 14.68 4.90
CA GLN A 90 7.76 14.12 5.05
C GLN A 90 7.79 12.65 5.48
N ILE A 91 8.65 11.84 4.87
CA ILE A 91 8.83 10.43 5.26
C ILE A 91 9.43 10.33 6.66
N GLY A 92 10.38 11.22 7.02
CA GLY A 92 10.96 11.30 8.35
C GLY A 92 9.94 11.60 9.45
N GLU A 93 8.96 12.45 9.20
CA GLU A 93 7.87 12.74 10.14
C GLU A 93 7.04 11.48 10.42
N LEU A 94 6.63 10.75 9.37
CA LEU A 94 5.90 9.48 9.52
C LEU A 94 6.71 8.40 10.24
N LEU A 95 8.00 8.32 9.98
CA LEU A 95 8.89 7.38 10.67
C LEU A 95 9.09 7.75 12.15
N ASN A 96 9.11 9.03 12.49
CA ASN A 96 9.13 9.48 13.88
C ASN A 96 7.83 9.13 14.62
N GLU A 97 6.66 9.35 14.01
CA GLU A 97 5.39 8.90 14.58
C GLU A 97 5.40 7.38 14.84
N LEU A 98 5.88 6.59 13.87
CA LEU A 98 5.98 5.14 14.01
C LEU A 98 6.95 4.73 15.12
N LYS A 99 8.07 5.44 15.28
CA LYS A 99 9.03 5.24 16.37
C LYS A 99 8.38 5.42 17.74
N ASP A 100 7.59 6.49 17.88
CA ASP A 100 6.91 6.78 19.14
C ASP A 100 5.87 5.68 19.48
N ILE A 101 5.18 5.14 18.48
CA ILE A 101 4.27 4.01 18.64
C ILE A 101 5.04 2.76 19.13
N PHE A 102 6.16 2.41 18.50
CA PHE A 102 6.99 1.27 18.95
C PHE A 102 7.51 1.46 20.36
N GLN A 103 7.96 2.67 20.71
CA GLN A 103 8.40 2.97 22.07
C GLN A 103 7.25 2.83 23.08
N GLY A 104 6.06 3.30 22.74
CA GLY A 104 4.86 3.12 23.56
C GLY A 104 4.57 1.64 23.82
N ILE A 105 4.58 0.80 22.79
CA ILE A 105 4.38 -0.65 22.88
C ILE A 105 5.46 -1.30 23.77
N TYR A 106 6.72 -0.92 23.57
CA TYR A 106 7.84 -1.45 24.36
C TYR A 106 7.69 -1.16 25.85
N LEU A 107 7.20 0.03 26.20
CA LEU A 107 7.00 0.44 27.60
C LEU A 107 5.78 -0.25 28.25
N ILE A 108 4.67 -0.37 27.49
CA ILE A 108 3.43 -0.98 28.02
C ILE A 108 3.48 -2.51 27.95
N LYS A 109 4.30 -3.07 27.06
CA LYS A 109 4.41 -4.52 26.76
C LYS A 109 3.08 -5.13 26.33
N ASP A 110 2.30 -4.37 25.57
CA ASP A 110 1.03 -4.81 25.01
C ASP A 110 0.90 -4.36 23.54
N LEU A 111 0.30 -5.22 22.72
CA LEU A 111 0.04 -4.97 21.30
C LEU A 111 -1.40 -5.32 20.98
N SER A 112 -2.27 -4.34 21.03
CA SER A 112 -3.67 -4.52 20.61
C SER A 112 -3.77 -4.70 19.08
N GLN A 113 -4.86 -5.30 18.60
CA GLN A 113 -5.13 -5.40 17.16
C GLN A 113 -5.16 -4.02 16.49
N LYS A 114 -5.82 -3.05 17.13
CA LYS A 114 -5.87 -1.66 16.65
C LYS A 114 -4.47 -1.07 16.45
N THR A 115 -3.59 -1.26 17.42
CA THR A 115 -2.20 -0.78 17.35
C THR A 115 -1.43 -1.49 16.25
N SER A 116 -1.62 -2.80 16.10
CA SER A 116 -1.03 -3.60 15.03
C SER A 116 -1.48 -3.09 13.64
N ASP A 117 -2.79 -2.88 13.46
CA ASP A 117 -3.35 -2.36 12.20
C ASP A 117 -2.81 -0.96 11.88
N THR A 118 -2.67 -0.11 12.89
CA THR A 118 -2.05 1.21 12.76
C THR A 118 -0.61 1.08 12.27
N ILE A 119 0.21 0.24 12.90
CA ILE A 119 1.63 0.05 12.54
C ILE A 119 1.77 -0.45 11.10
N VAL A 120 1.05 -1.49 10.72
CA VAL A 120 1.19 -2.03 9.35
C VAL A 120 0.77 -1.02 8.30
N SER A 121 -0.16 -0.11 8.61
CA SER A 121 -0.59 0.94 7.68
C SER A 121 0.54 1.89 7.24
N TYR A 122 1.59 2.02 8.04
CA TYR A 122 2.75 2.85 7.67
C TYR A 122 3.48 2.30 6.46
N GLY A 123 3.46 0.99 6.23
CA GLY A 123 4.08 0.38 5.06
C GLY A 123 3.54 0.94 3.75
N GLU A 124 2.24 0.93 3.59
CA GLU A 124 1.57 1.45 2.40
C GLU A 124 1.61 2.98 2.32
N ARG A 125 1.50 3.67 3.46
CA ARG A 125 1.60 5.15 3.50
C ARG A 125 2.98 5.62 3.02
N LEU A 126 4.04 5.04 3.54
CA LEU A 126 5.43 5.38 3.19
C LEU A 126 5.73 5.07 1.72
N SER A 127 5.40 3.87 1.25
CA SER A 127 5.65 3.47 -0.14
C SER A 127 4.86 4.32 -1.13
N SER A 128 3.59 4.58 -0.84
CA SER A 128 2.71 5.33 -1.74
C SER A 128 3.15 6.79 -1.91
N ILE A 129 3.63 7.45 -0.87
CA ILE A 129 4.15 8.82 -0.94
C ILE A 129 5.41 8.85 -1.82
N ILE A 130 6.33 7.88 -1.66
CA ILE A 130 7.54 7.79 -2.48
C ILE A 130 7.18 7.60 -3.96
N VAL A 131 6.25 6.70 -4.26
CA VAL A 131 5.84 6.43 -5.64
C VAL A 131 5.06 7.60 -6.24
N ALA A 132 4.27 8.33 -5.43
CA ALA A 132 3.57 9.53 -5.87
C ALA A 132 4.55 10.61 -6.35
N GLU A 133 5.56 10.92 -5.54
CA GLU A 133 6.61 11.88 -5.90
C GLU A 133 7.36 11.45 -7.17
N LEU A 134 7.74 10.17 -7.24
CA LEU A 134 8.47 9.64 -8.40
C LEU A 134 7.70 9.73 -9.72
N THR A 135 6.37 9.54 -9.68
CA THR A 135 5.51 9.49 -10.87
C THR A 135 4.83 10.83 -11.17
N GLY A 136 5.00 11.83 -10.31
CA GLY A 136 4.29 13.10 -10.36
C GLY A 136 2.77 12.91 -10.22
N ALA A 137 2.33 11.91 -9.48
CA ALA A 137 0.93 11.62 -9.21
C ALA A 137 0.45 12.38 -7.97
N GLU A 138 -0.81 12.80 -7.98
CA GLU A 138 -1.46 13.36 -6.79
C GLU A 138 -1.76 12.23 -5.80
N TRP A 139 -1.32 12.40 -4.54
CA TRP A 139 -1.49 11.39 -3.50
C TRP A 139 -2.81 11.53 -2.76
N PHE A 140 -3.54 10.43 -2.64
CA PHE A 140 -4.82 10.34 -1.94
C PHE A 140 -4.77 9.29 -0.83
N ASP A 141 -5.05 9.70 0.40
CA ASP A 141 -5.09 8.79 1.55
C ASP A 141 -6.35 7.92 1.51
N SER A 142 -6.19 6.62 1.21
CA SER A 142 -7.31 5.68 1.14
C SER A 142 -8.12 5.58 2.44
N ARG A 143 -7.54 5.85 3.59
CA ARG A 143 -8.24 5.88 4.88
C ARG A 143 -9.36 6.90 4.93
N LYS A 144 -9.34 7.91 4.07
CA LYS A 144 -10.40 8.92 3.98
C LYS A 144 -11.67 8.39 3.30
N PHE A 145 -11.55 7.44 2.38
CA PHE A 145 -12.65 6.95 1.56
C PHE A 145 -12.86 5.44 1.56
N ILE A 146 -11.89 4.62 1.98
CA ILE A 146 -12.10 3.19 2.21
C ILE A 146 -12.55 2.99 3.65
N LYS A 147 -13.82 2.62 3.82
CA LYS A 147 -14.46 2.50 5.13
C LYS A 147 -14.81 1.06 5.45
N THR A 148 -14.58 0.69 6.68
CA THR A 148 -14.98 -0.62 7.22
C THR A 148 -15.99 -0.47 8.33
N GLU A 149 -16.73 -1.52 8.59
CA GLU A 149 -17.58 -1.66 9.74
C GLU A 149 -17.29 -2.97 10.48
N LYS A 150 -17.46 -2.96 11.79
CA LYS A 150 -17.26 -4.16 12.59
C LYS A 150 -18.49 -5.05 12.53
N LYS A 151 -18.38 -6.22 11.88
CA LYS A 151 -19.40 -7.26 11.89
C LYS A 151 -18.90 -8.46 12.70
N HIS A 152 -19.57 -8.75 13.80
CA HIS A 152 -19.14 -9.74 14.80
C HIS A 152 -17.76 -9.39 15.34
N SER A 153 -16.71 -10.12 15.01
CA SER A 153 -15.34 -9.86 15.48
C SER A 153 -14.38 -9.42 14.35
N LYS A 154 -14.91 -9.15 13.14
CA LYS A 154 -14.11 -8.81 11.95
C LYS A 154 -14.52 -7.46 11.38
N TYR A 155 -13.55 -6.77 10.83
CA TYR A 155 -13.81 -5.61 9.98
C TYR A 155 -14.11 -6.07 8.57
N VAL A 156 -15.22 -5.57 8.00
CA VAL A 156 -15.63 -5.81 6.62
C VAL A 156 -15.82 -4.46 5.93
N LEU A 157 -15.62 -4.42 4.63
CA LEU A 157 -15.82 -3.21 3.84
C LEU A 157 -17.30 -2.75 3.96
N ASP A 158 -17.48 -1.47 4.27
CA ASP A 158 -18.76 -0.79 4.04
C ASP A 158 -18.81 -0.35 2.58
N THR A 159 -19.38 -1.18 1.73
CA THR A 159 -19.36 -0.98 0.29
C THR A 159 -20.14 0.27 -0.12
N GLU A 160 -21.28 0.55 0.51
CA GLU A 160 -22.12 1.68 0.14
C GLU A 160 -21.43 3.01 0.45
N LEU A 161 -21.00 3.21 1.69
CA LEU A 161 -20.28 4.41 2.11
C LEU A 161 -18.95 4.57 1.36
N THR A 162 -18.21 3.48 1.16
CA THR A 162 -16.95 3.50 0.43
C THR A 162 -17.13 3.95 -1.01
N ASN A 163 -18.12 3.40 -1.72
CA ASN A 163 -18.41 3.78 -3.10
C ASN A 163 -18.83 5.25 -3.22
N GLU A 164 -19.63 5.74 -2.30
CA GLU A 164 -20.02 7.16 -2.23
C GLU A 164 -18.79 8.06 -2.07
N LEU A 165 -17.94 7.79 -1.08
CA LEU A 165 -16.75 8.58 -0.80
C LEU A 165 -15.70 8.50 -1.92
N ILE A 166 -15.57 7.36 -2.61
CA ILE A 166 -14.70 7.24 -3.78
C ILE A 166 -15.18 8.15 -4.90
N ARG A 167 -16.48 8.12 -5.23
CA ARG A 167 -17.06 8.99 -6.27
C ARG A 167 -16.93 10.46 -5.94
N GLU A 168 -17.09 10.83 -4.68
CA GLU A 168 -16.88 12.20 -4.20
C GLU A 168 -15.41 12.59 -4.35
N THR A 169 -14.48 11.77 -3.84
CA THR A 169 -13.02 12.03 -3.86
C THR A 169 -12.51 12.21 -5.29
N PHE A 170 -12.96 11.38 -6.20
CA PHE A 170 -12.52 11.38 -7.60
C PHE A 170 -13.53 12.01 -8.57
N SER A 171 -14.42 12.87 -8.06
CA SER A 171 -15.35 13.65 -8.91
C SER A 171 -14.63 14.54 -9.92
N THR A 172 -13.42 15.00 -9.57
CA THR A 172 -12.46 15.60 -10.49
C THR A 172 -11.21 14.75 -10.47
N LEU A 173 -11.05 13.90 -11.48
CA LEU A 173 -9.93 12.96 -11.57
C LEU A 173 -8.68 13.67 -12.10
N PRO A 174 -7.56 13.67 -11.36
CA PRO A 174 -6.28 14.16 -11.90
C PRO A 174 -5.77 13.20 -12.99
N LYS A 175 -4.81 13.66 -13.79
CA LYS A 175 -4.19 12.81 -14.81
C LYS A 175 -3.62 11.53 -14.20
N ARG A 176 -3.02 11.64 -13.00
CA ARG A 176 -2.46 10.52 -12.24
C ARG A 176 -2.81 10.70 -10.77
N ALA A 177 -3.52 9.74 -10.20
CA ALA A 177 -3.77 9.64 -8.77
C ALA A 177 -2.98 8.45 -8.20
N LEU A 178 -2.46 8.58 -6.99
CA LEU A 178 -1.79 7.49 -6.29
C LEU A 178 -2.43 7.25 -4.93
N VAL A 179 -2.73 5.98 -4.65
CA VAL A 179 -3.50 5.54 -3.48
C VAL A 179 -2.75 4.41 -2.77
N PRO A 180 -2.53 4.49 -1.44
CA PRO A 180 -2.10 3.34 -0.66
C PRO A 180 -3.20 2.27 -0.66
N GLY A 181 -2.85 1.03 -1.02
CA GLY A 181 -3.75 -0.09 -0.94
C GLY A 181 -3.91 -0.64 0.48
N PHE A 182 -4.71 -1.69 0.69
CA PHE A 182 -4.85 -2.46 1.92
C PHE A 182 -5.46 -1.72 3.11
N ILE A 183 -5.11 -0.45 3.33
CA ILE A 183 -5.47 0.32 4.53
C ILE A 183 -6.84 0.99 4.40
N SER A 184 -7.53 1.08 5.52
CA SER A 184 -8.89 1.60 5.65
C SER A 184 -9.11 2.22 7.04
N THR A 185 -10.32 2.71 7.31
CA THR A 185 -10.72 3.14 8.66
C THR A 185 -12.10 2.60 9.02
N ASP A 186 -12.30 2.29 10.28
CA ASP A 186 -13.63 2.02 10.82
C ASP A 186 -14.50 3.27 10.73
N LYS A 187 -15.70 3.13 10.16
CA LYS A 187 -16.62 4.25 9.90
C LYS A 187 -17.14 4.93 11.16
N VAL A 188 -17.14 4.22 12.30
CA VAL A 188 -17.72 4.69 13.57
C VAL A 188 -16.64 5.31 14.44
N THR A 189 -15.53 4.60 14.65
CA THR A 189 -14.46 5.03 15.56
C THR A 189 -13.38 5.85 14.88
N GLY A 190 -13.25 5.78 13.54
CA GLY A 190 -12.16 6.36 12.79
C GLY A 190 -10.82 5.63 12.95
N ASP A 191 -10.81 4.50 13.66
CA ASP A 191 -9.61 3.72 13.89
C ASP A 191 -9.09 3.14 12.57
N VAL A 192 -7.77 3.08 12.44
CA VAL A 192 -7.13 2.44 11.29
C VAL A 192 -7.45 0.95 11.31
N THR A 193 -7.89 0.46 10.18
CA THR A 193 -8.19 -0.95 9.91
C THR A 193 -7.52 -1.36 8.61
N ASN A 194 -7.63 -2.61 8.23
CA ASN A 194 -7.12 -3.11 6.97
C ASN A 194 -8.10 -4.11 6.32
N LEU A 195 -7.93 -4.33 5.02
CA LEU A 195 -8.80 -5.20 4.23
C LEU A 195 -8.35 -6.68 4.23
N GLY A 196 -7.36 -7.03 5.04
CA GLY A 196 -6.84 -8.39 5.14
C GLY A 196 -5.99 -8.82 3.96
N ARG A 197 -5.78 -10.14 3.81
CA ARG A 197 -4.94 -10.71 2.75
C ARG A 197 -5.47 -10.31 1.36
N GLY A 198 -4.56 -9.87 0.48
CA GLY A 198 -4.95 -9.36 -0.85
C GLY A 198 -5.59 -7.97 -0.80
N GLY A 199 -5.50 -7.27 0.34
CA GLY A 199 -6.18 -6.00 0.56
C GLY A 199 -5.84 -4.91 -0.45
N SER A 200 -4.63 -4.88 -1.02
CA SER A 200 -4.28 -3.90 -2.06
C SER A 200 -4.98 -4.20 -3.39
N ASP A 201 -5.12 -5.50 -3.76
CA ASP A 201 -5.89 -5.91 -4.93
C ASP A 201 -7.37 -5.58 -4.72
N TYR A 202 -7.86 -5.83 -3.50
CA TYR A 202 -9.23 -5.49 -3.14
C TYR A 202 -9.49 -3.98 -3.17
N THR A 203 -8.56 -3.16 -2.66
CA THR A 203 -8.65 -1.69 -2.78
C THR A 203 -8.77 -1.26 -4.25
N ALA A 204 -7.91 -1.80 -5.13
CA ALA A 204 -7.95 -1.47 -6.55
C ALA A 204 -9.26 -1.90 -7.22
N SER A 205 -9.77 -3.09 -6.88
CA SER A 205 -11.03 -3.60 -7.40
C SER A 205 -12.23 -2.76 -6.96
N VAL A 206 -12.24 -2.33 -5.69
CA VAL A 206 -13.31 -1.47 -5.14
C VAL A 206 -13.31 -0.11 -5.82
N ILE A 207 -12.12 0.50 -6.00
CA ILE A 207 -12.00 1.80 -6.70
C ILE A 207 -12.45 1.66 -8.15
N ALA A 208 -12.00 0.61 -8.85
CA ALA A 208 -12.38 0.38 -10.25
C ALA A 208 -13.88 0.21 -10.41
N ALA A 209 -14.52 -0.58 -9.54
CA ALA A 209 -15.96 -0.79 -9.56
C ALA A 209 -16.76 0.47 -9.19
N ALA A 210 -16.31 1.25 -8.19
CA ALA A 210 -17.00 2.47 -7.76
C ALA A 210 -17.01 3.57 -8.83
N LEU A 211 -15.98 3.61 -9.69
CA LEU A 211 -15.79 4.61 -10.73
C LEU A 211 -16.12 4.11 -12.15
N ASP A 212 -16.66 2.90 -12.29
CA ASP A 212 -16.90 2.25 -13.59
C ASP A 212 -15.67 2.34 -14.52
N ALA A 213 -14.49 1.98 -13.98
CA ALA A 213 -13.25 2.04 -14.74
C ALA A 213 -13.28 1.09 -15.95
N ASP A 214 -12.74 1.53 -17.07
CA ASP A 214 -12.69 0.73 -18.31
C ASP A 214 -11.82 -0.52 -18.15
N GLN A 215 -10.80 -0.43 -17.27
CA GLN A 215 -9.83 -1.51 -17.06
C GLN A 215 -9.25 -1.45 -15.64
N LEU A 216 -9.08 -2.63 -15.03
CA LEU A 216 -8.25 -2.87 -13.85
C LEU A 216 -7.07 -3.74 -14.23
N GLU A 217 -5.86 -3.25 -14.01
CA GLU A 217 -4.62 -3.99 -14.23
C GLU A 217 -3.97 -4.37 -12.88
N ILE A 218 -3.66 -5.65 -12.70
CA ILE A 218 -2.93 -6.15 -11.52
C ILE A 218 -1.53 -6.57 -11.99
N TRP A 219 -0.53 -5.77 -11.68
CA TRP A 219 0.86 -6.05 -12.01
C TRP A 219 1.53 -6.83 -10.88
N THR A 220 2.18 -7.93 -11.21
CA THR A 220 2.83 -8.87 -10.30
C THR A 220 4.12 -9.42 -10.92
N ASP A 221 4.76 -10.36 -10.24
CA ASP A 221 6.03 -11.01 -10.64
C ASP A 221 5.85 -12.24 -11.54
N VAL A 222 4.64 -12.45 -12.08
CA VAL A 222 4.33 -13.48 -13.07
C VAL A 222 3.68 -12.86 -14.30
N ASP A 223 3.75 -13.55 -15.45
CA ASP A 223 3.29 -13.05 -16.75
C ASP A 223 1.75 -13.01 -16.92
N GLY A 224 1.00 -13.22 -15.84
CA GLY A 224 -0.46 -13.20 -15.82
C GLY A 224 -1.05 -14.36 -15.03
N PHE A 225 -2.33 -14.64 -15.23
CA PHE A 225 -2.99 -15.79 -14.63
C PHE A 225 -2.47 -17.07 -15.29
N MET A 226 -1.94 -17.99 -14.49
CA MET A 226 -1.25 -19.19 -14.98
C MET A 226 -2.03 -20.45 -14.66
N THR A 227 -1.84 -21.51 -15.47
CA THR A 227 -2.48 -22.81 -15.26
C THR A 227 -2.05 -23.52 -13.97
N ALA A 228 -0.87 -23.16 -13.42
CA ALA A 228 -0.35 -23.61 -12.15
C ALA A 228 0.76 -22.66 -11.67
N ASP A 229 1.26 -22.84 -10.45
CA ASP A 229 2.44 -22.11 -9.95
C ASP A 229 3.69 -22.52 -10.76
N PRO A 230 4.31 -21.59 -11.54
CA PRO A 230 5.48 -21.90 -12.37
C PRO A 230 6.72 -22.29 -11.56
N ARG A 231 6.76 -21.95 -10.26
CA ARG A 231 7.85 -22.38 -9.36
C ARG A 231 7.75 -23.84 -8.98
N VAL A 232 6.55 -24.43 -9.10
CA VAL A 232 6.27 -25.85 -8.79
C VAL A 232 6.16 -26.66 -10.07
N ILE A 233 5.50 -26.13 -11.09
CA ILE A 233 5.25 -26.82 -12.36
C ILE A 233 5.89 -25.99 -13.50
N SER A 234 7.05 -26.46 -13.97
CA SER A 234 7.84 -25.77 -15.00
C SER A 234 7.14 -25.67 -16.38
N THR A 235 6.09 -26.46 -16.60
CA THR A 235 5.27 -26.43 -17.82
C THR A 235 4.03 -25.56 -17.69
N ALA A 236 3.88 -24.85 -16.58
CA ALA A 236 2.79 -23.88 -16.41
C ALA A 236 2.91 -22.75 -17.45
N TYR A 237 1.77 -22.35 -18.03
CA TYR A 237 1.71 -21.29 -19.01
C TYR A 237 0.62 -20.27 -18.66
N THR A 238 0.77 -19.08 -19.18
CA THR A 238 -0.17 -17.99 -18.97
C THR A 238 -1.48 -18.24 -19.73
N ILE A 239 -2.60 -18.03 -19.06
CA ILE A 239 -3.93 -18.06 -19.67
C ILE A 239 -4.24 -16.65 -20.15
N ASN A 240 -4.41 -16.49 -21.46
CA ASN A 240 -4.58 -15.16 -22.07
C ASN A 240 -5.96 -14.56 -21.82
N GLU A 241 -6.98 -15.38 -21.65
CA GLU A 241 -8.35 -14.94 -21.44
C GLU A 241 -9.09 -15.96 -20.57
N LEU A 242 -9.77 -15.47 -19.55
CA LEU A 242 -10.63 -16.25 -18.66
C LEU A 242 -11.96 -15.50 -18.49
N SER A 243 -13.04 -16.22 -18.61
CA SER A 243 -14.35 -15.70 -18.23
C SER A 243 -14.50 -15.74 -16.70
N TYR A 244 -15.44 -14.97 -16.17
CA TYR A 244 -15.76 -15.00 -14.72
C TYR A 244 -16.23 -16.38 -14.22
N VAL A 245 -16.75 -17.21 -15.12
CA VAL A 245 -17.31 -18.55 -14.80
C VAL A 245 -16.22 -19.62 -14.80
N GLU A 246 -15.13 -19.43 -15.54
CA GLU A 246 -13.96 -20.33 -15.58
C GLU A 246 -13.04 -20.11 -14.39
#